data_f92cc80d57c80dba05ca956632580932
#
_entry.id   f92cc80d57c80dba05ca956632580932
#
_cell.length_a   1.000
_cell.length_b   1.000
_cell.length_c   1.000
_cell.angle_alpha   90.00
_cell.angle_beta   90.00
_cell.angle_gamma   90.00
#
_symmetry.space_group_name_H-M   'P 1'
#
loop_
_entity.id
_entity.type
_entity.pdbx_description
1 polymer ?
#
loop_
_entity_poly.entity_id
_entity_poly.type
_entity_poly.pdbx_seq_one_letter_code
_entity_poly.pdbx_strand_id
1 'polypeptide(L)'
;MLTANSRLLFLLALVCCVSSSPRSPTRLCRRCCDQLDPPATTAHYQMPEVRTVINMTILKGDKGDRGDKGTPGKPGLEGPAGQRGHLGPKGSKGQMGAPGDACKIPHSSFSVGRRKSLHSVEYYQALVFDTVFVNLHEHFNMFKGKFYCYVPGIYFFNVNIHTWNFKETYLHLMHNDKEKVILYAQPSERSIMQSQSVMLDLALNDEVWVRLYKRERENAIYSDDVDVYITFNGYLVAPGIQ
;
A
#
# COMPACT_ATOMS: atom_id res chain seq x y z
N MET A 1 -27.13 -13.59 -56.47
CA MET A 1 -27.77 -13.52 -55.16
C MET A 1 -26.68 -13.60 -54.11
N LEU A 2 -26.07 -12.53 -53.76
CA LEU A 2 -25.12 -12.42 -52.63
C LEU A 2 -25.72 -11.42 -51.65
N THR A 3 -26.18 -11.98 -50.61
CA THR A 3 -27.17 -11.46 -49.70
C THR A 3 -26.54 -10.74 -48.52
N ALA A 4 -27.18 -9.74 -48.18
CA ALA A 4 -27.42 -8.96 -46.92
C ALA A 4 -26.51 -9.12 -45.66
N ASN A 5 -25.69 -10.15 -45.51
CA ASN A 5 -24.90 -10.36 -44.29
C ASN A 5 -23.53 -9.68 -44.26
N SER A 6 -23.07 -9.14 -45.41
CA SER A 6 -21.76 -8.44 -45.43
C SER A 6 -21.83 -6.99 -44.99
N ARG A 7 -23.00 -6.39 -44.99
CA ARG A 7 -23.16 -4.96 -44.53
C ARG A 7 -23.39 -4.82 -43.05
N LEU A 8 -23.83 -5.87 -42.37
CA LEU A 8 -24.04 -5.86 -40.89
C LEU A 8 -22.73 -6.02 -40.12
N LEU A 9 -21.77 -6.76 -40.69
CA LEU A 9 -20.43 -6.92 -40.09
C LEU A 9 -19.55 -5.66 -40.19
N PHE A 10 -19.76 -4.82 -41.23
CA PHE A 10 -19.04 -3.53 -41.36
C PHE A 10 -19.59 -2.44 -40.47
N LEU A 11 -20.86 -2.48 -40.10
CA LEU A 11 -21.46 -1.51 -39.17
C LEU A 11 -21.13 -1.81 -37.69
N LEU A 12 -20.88 -3.08 -37.35
CA LEU A 12 -20.42 -3.45 -35.99
C LEU A 12 -18.95 -3.16 -35.75
N ALA A 13 -18.11 -3.06 -36.78
CA ALA A 13 -16.70 -2.69 -36.65
C ALA A 13 -16.47 -1.18 -36.51
N LEU A 14 -17.44 -0.33 -36.84
CA LEU A 14 -17.33 1.13 -36.78
C LEU A 14 -17.82 1.74 -35.46
N VAL A 15 -18.47 0.97 -34.59
CA VAL A 15 -18.98 1.46 -33.28
C VAL A 15 -17.96 1.24 -32.14
N CYS A 16 -16.91 0.46 -32.34
CA CYS A 16 -15.88 0.23 -31.32
C CYS A 16 -14.74 1.26 -31.27
N CYS A 17 -14.74 2.30 -32.10
CA CYS A 17 -13.64 3.28 -32.14
C CYS A 17 -13.96 4.67 -31.57
N VAL A 18 -15.02 4.82 -30.79
CA VAL A 18 -15.30 6.14 -30.19
C VAL A 18 -15.53 5.94 -28.68
N SER A 19 -14.48 6.06 -27.90
CA SER A 19 -14.34 6.70 -26.60
C SER A 19 -13.17 6.15 -25.80
N SER A 20 -11.96 6.38 -26.25
CA SER A 20 -10.81 6.44 -25.34
C SER A 20 -10.55 7.93 -25.03
N SER A 21 -11.27 8.45 -24.05
CA SER A 21 -10.85 9.70 -23.39
C SER A 21 -9.45 9.46 -22.80
N PRO A 22 -8.49 10.36 -23.01
CA PRO A 22 -7.22 10.28 -22.32
C PRO A 22 -7.50 10.50 -20.83
N ARG A 23 -7.40 9.44 -20.04
CA ARG A 23 -7.34 9.56 -18.58
C ARG A 23 -6.10 10.39 -18.29
N SER A 24 -6.28 11.54 -17.67
CA SER A 24 -5.21 12.33 -17.10
C SER A 24 -4.33 11.42 -16.24
N PRO A 25 -3.00 11.52 -16.36
CA PRO A 25 -2.12 10.74 -15.51
C PRO A 25 -2.39 11.13 -14.06
N THR A 26 -2.95 10.21 -13.28
CA THR A 26 -2.98 10.31 -11.84
C THR A 26 -1.54 10.56 -11.38
N ARG A 27 -1.30 11.71 -10.78
CA ARG A 27 0.01 12.04 -10.20
C ARG A 27 0.33 10.97 -9.16
N LEU A 28 1.19 10.04 -9.52
CA LEU A 28 1.83 9.15 -8.58
C LEU A 28 2.50 10.01 -7.49
N CYS A 29 2.12 9.80 -6.25
CA CYS A 29 2.83 10.36 -5.11
C CYS A 29 4.28 9.84 -5.16
N ARG A 30 5.21 10.69 -5.61
CA ARG A 30 6.63 10.37 -5.58
C ARG A 30 7.07 10.32 -4.11
N ARG A 31 7.47 9.16 -3.64
CA ARG A 31 8.06 9.01 -2.31
C ARG A 31 9.34 9.83 -2.27
N CYS A 32 9.57 10.55 -1.19
CA CYS A 32 10.84 11.27 -0.95
C CYS A 32 12.08 10.35 -0.88
N CYS A 33 11.91 9.03 -1.02
CA CYS A 33 12.95 8.01 -0.92
C CYS A 33 12.99 7.06 -2.13
N ASP A 34 12.40 7.41 -3.27
CA ASP A 34 12.59 6.62 -4.48
C ASP A 34 14.01 6.85 -5.04
N GLN A 35 14.98 6.17 -4.41
CA GLN A 35 16.22 5.82 -5.05
C GLN A 35 15.97 4.55 -5.85
N LEU A 36 15.65 4.66 -7.10
CA LEU A 36 15.67 3.53 -8.03
C LEU A 36 16.09 3.99 -9.40
N ASP A 37 17.39 4.25 -9.52
CA ASP A 37 18.09 3.96 -10.75
C ASP A 37 19.17 2.91 -10.43
N PRO A 38 19.29 1.81 -11.20
CA PRO A 38 20.33 0.82 -10.99
C PRO A 38 21.70 1.47 -11.20
N PRO A 39 22.75 1.05 -10.48
CA PRO A 39 24.05 1.65 -10.60
C PRO A 39 24.62 1.40 -12.00
N ALA A 40 24.58 2.39 -12.85
CA ALA A 40 25.49 2.44 -13.99
C ALA A 40 26.88 2.66 -13.43
N THR A 41 27.74 1.68 -13.68
CA THR A 41 29.23 1.69 -13.66
C THR A 41 29.87 2.99 -13.17
N THR A 42 30.57 2.86 -12.03
CA THR A 42 31.71 3.68 -11.59
C THR A 42 31.84 5.10 -12.20
N ALA A 43 30.96 5.99 -11.75
CA ALA A 43 31.21 7.41 -11.80
C ALA A 43 31.23 7.93 -10.37
N HIS A 44 32.24 8.65 -10.00
CA HIS A 44 32.36 9.34 -8.72
C HIS A 44 31.05 10.06 -8.39
N TYR A 45 30.37 9.59 -7.36
CA TYR A 45 29.14 10.22 -6.85
C TYR A 45 29.54 11.52 -6.15
N GLN A 46 29.55 12.63 -6.90
CA GLN A 46 29.54 13.94 -6.28
C GLN A 46 28.10 14.19 -5.82
N MET A 47 27.91 14.21 -4.52
CA MET A 47 26.65 14.68 -3.96
C MET A 47 26.34 16.08 -4.54
N PRO A 48 25.15 16.30 -5.11
CA PRO A 48 24.77 17.62 -5.55
C PRO A 48 24.77 18.56 -4.34
N GLU A 49 25.64 19.58 -4.38
CA GLU A 49 25.63 20.65 -3.39
C GLU A 49 24.32 21.42 -3.58
N VAL A 50 23.36 21.18 -2.72
CA VAL A 50 22.12 21.96 -2.72
C VAL A 50 22.44 23.35 -2.16
N ARG A 51 22.73 24.28 -3.03
CA ARG A 51 22.79 25.70 -2.67
C ARG A 51 21.37 26.28 -2.72
N THR A 52 20.85 26.60 -1.56
CA THR A 52 19.61 27.41 -1.48
C THR A 52 19.95 28.83 -1.93
N VAL A 53 19.68 29.14 -3.16
CA VAL A 53 19.73 30.53 -3.65
C VAL A 53 18.39 31.18 -3.27
N ILE A 54 18.40 31.93 -2.18
CA ILE A 54 17.25 32.78 -1.82
C ILE A 54 17.32 34.04 -2.69
N ASN A 55 16.44 34.10 -3.69
CA ASN A 55 16.32 35.34 -4.45
C ASN A 55 15.57 36.37 -3.61
N MET A 56 16.33 37.27 -2.98
CA MET A 56 15.78 38.32 -2.10
C MET A 56 14.83 39.29 -2.83
N THR A 57 14.85 39.31 -4.16
CA THR A 57 13.92 40.14 -4.93
C THR A 57 12.48 39.62 -4.90
N ILE A 58 12.29 38.32 -4.68
CA ILE A 58 10.96 37.70 -4.56
C ILE A 58 10.30 38.01 -3.21
N LEU A 59 11.11 38.30 -2.19
CA LEU A 59 10.63 38.61 -0.82
C LEU A 59 10.34 40.09 -0.60
N LYS A 60 10.69 40.93 -1.56
CA LYS A 60 10.44 42.38 -1.49
C LYS A 60 9.16 42.68 -2.24
N GLY A 61 8.10 43.01 -1.53
CA GLY A 61 6.85 43.51 -2.14
C GLY A 61 7.12 44.74 -2.99
N ASP A 62 6.33 44.96 -4.00
CA ASP A 62 6.39 46.11 -4.89
C ASP A 62 6.32 47.42 -4.06
N LYS A 63 7.13 48.36 -4.46
CA LYS A 63 7.11 49.71 -3.88
C LYS A 63 5.76 50.35 -4.23
N GLY A 64 4.98 50.72 -3.23
CA GLY A 64 3.70 51.41 -3.41
C GLY A 64 3.83 52.64 -4.32
N ASP A 65 2.80 52.85 -5.12
CA ASP A 65 2.73 53.97 -6.07
C ASP A 65 2.93 55.32 -5.37
N ARG A 66 3.61 56.19 -6.06
CA ARG A 66 3.85 57.57 -5.59
C ARG A 66 2.53 58.31 -5.64
N GLY A 67 2.09 58.85 -4.51
CA GLY A 67 0.89 59.67 -4.40
C GLY A 67 0.92 60.88 -5.39
N ASP A 68 -0.24 61.22 -5.90
CA ASP A 68 -0.42 62.31 -6.84
C ASP A 68 0.10 63.65 -6.32
N LYS A 69 0.71 64.39 -7.23
CA LYS A 69 1.26 65.74 -6.94
C LYS A 69 0.09 66.68 -6.66
N GLY A 70 0.07 67.19 -5.43
CA GLY A 70 -0.93 68.21 -5.04
C GLY A 70 -0.91 69.46 -5.94
N THR A 71 -2.07 70.04 -6.14
CA THR A 71 -2.26 71.28 -6.92
C THR A 71 -1.43 72.44 -6.34
N PRO A 72 -0.81 73.26 -7.21
CA PRO A 72 -0.01 74.39 -6.78
C PRO A 72 -0.86 75.40 -5.95
N GLY A 73 -0.47 75.63 -4.75
CA GLY A 73 -1.08 76.70 -3.93
C GLY A 73 -0.65 78.08 -4.38
N LYS A 74 -1.46 79.08 -4.07
CA LYS A 74 -1.15 80.46 -4.32
C LYS A 74 0.24 80.84 -3.75
N PRO A 75 1.02 81.66 -4.47
CA PRO A 75 2.36 82.01 -3.99
C PRO A 75 2.25 82.74 -2.64
N GLY A 76 2.63 82.06 -1.59
CA GLY A 76 2.82 82.55 -0.27
C GLY A 76 4.28 82.40 0.14
N LEU A 77 4.71 83.13 1.13
CA LEU A 77 6.06 83.05 1.70
C LEU A 77 6.43 81.55 1.94
N GLU A 78 7.61 81.18 1.51
CA GLU A 78 8.15 79.83 1.60
C GLU A 78 8.14 79.37 3.06
N GLY A 79 7.20 78.44 3.37
CA GLY A 79 7.08 77.87 4.70
C GLY A 79 8.16 76.77 4.91
N PRO A 80 8.51 76.46 6.15
CA PRO A 80 9.46 75.39 6.43
C PRO A 80 9.02 74.08 5.81
N ALA A 81 9.97 73.32 5.25
CA ALA A 81 9.73 72.07 4.60
C ALA A 81 8.88 71.16 5.53
N GLY A 82 7.75 70.64 4.98
CA GLY A 82 6.85 69.73 5.69
C GLY A 82 7.57 68.49 6.16
N GLN A 83 7.18 68.02 7.33
CA GLN A 83 7.72 66.74 7.89
C GLN A 83 7.47 65.60 6.89
N ARG A 84 8.50 64.76 6.73
CA ARG A 84 8.41 63.55 5.89
C ARG A 84 7.26 62.68 6.40
N GLY A 85 6.34 62.28 5.53
CA GLY A 85 5.23 61.39 5.86
C GLY A 85 5.74 60.08 6.48
N HIS A 86 4.96 59.53 7.38
CA HIS A 86 5.27 58.24 8.02
C HIS A 86 5.36 57.15 6.96
N LEU A 87 6.34 56.24 7.11
CA LEU A 87 6.43 55.04 6.32
C LEU A 87 5.11 54.26 6.46
N GLY A 88 4.55 53.81 5.34
CA GLY A 88 3.38 52.96 5.32
C GLY A 88 3.60 51.66 6.11
N PRO A 89 2.57 51.08 6.66
CA PRO A 89 2.68 49.83 7.42
C PRO A 89 3.27 48.74 6.54
N LYS A 90 4.12 47.88 7.13
CA LYS A 90 4.70 46.73 6.48
C LYS A 90 3.58 45.81 5.98
N GLY A 91 3.63 45.37 4.73
CA GLY A 91 2.66 44.41 4.18
C GLY A 91 2.53 43.16 5.05
N SER A 92 1.34 42.60 5.12
CA SER A 92 1.07 41.36 5.84
C SER A 92 1.90 40.20 5.27
N LYS A 93 2.35 39.30 6.13
CA LYS A 93 3.03 38.07 5.73
C LYS A 93 2.09 37.23 4.83
N GLY A 94 2.59 36.74 3.70
CA GLY A 94 1.82 35.86 2.84
C GLY A 94 1.27 34.63 3.61
N GLN A 95 0.10 34.20 3.22
CA GLN A 95 -0.54 33.03 3.81
C GLN A 95 0.32 31.78 3.57
N MET A 96 0.44 30.91 4.57
CA MET A 96 1.13 29.63 4.44
C MET A 96 0.42 28.79 3.35
N GLY A 97 1.18 28.16 2.47
CA GLY A 97 0.63 27.26 1.47
C GLY A 97 -0.20 26.16 2.12
N ALA A 98 -1.22 25.67 1.44
CA ALA A 98 -2.00 24.53 1.90
C ALA A 98 -1.07 23.33 2.17
N PRO A 99 -1.30 22.55 3.23
CA PRO A 99 -0.60 21.28 3.44
C PRO A 99 -0.76 20.41 2.18
N GLY A 100 0.32 19.74 1.74
CA GLY A 100 0.22 18.76 0.67
C GLY A 100 -0.75 17.64 1.05
N ASP A 101 -1.46 17.09 0.09
CA ASP A 101 -2.31 15.93 0.31
C ASP A 101 -1.49 14.79 0.91
N ALA A 102 -1.95 14.26 2.04
CA ALA A 102 -1.31 13.12 2.67
C ALA A 102 -1.47 11.89 1.75
N CYS A 103 -0.36 11.38 1.23
CA CYS A 103 -0.36 10.11 0.51
C CYS A 103 -0.80 9.00 1.47
N LYS A 104 -2.00 8.51 1.29
CA LYS A 104 -2.47 7.33 2.02
C LYS A 104 -1.83 6.10 1.39
N ILE A 105 -0.81 5.57 2.04
CA ILE A 105 -0.23 4.28 1.66
C ILE A 105 -1.23 3.21 2.12
N PRO A 106 -1.73 2.37 1.22
CA PRO A 106 -2.61 1.29 1.64
C PRO A 106 -1.83 0.29 2.49
N HIS A 107 -2.45 -0.16 3.57
CA HIS A 107 -1.88 -1.15 4.48
C HIS A 107 -2.81 -2.34 4.59
N SER A 108 -2.22 -3.53 4.69
CA SER A 108 -2.94 -4.77 4.94
C SER A 108 -2.03 -5.70 5.71
N SER A 109 -2.47 -6.16 6.87
CA SER A 109 -1.72 -7.12 7.67
C SER A 109 -2.63 -7.85 8.63
N PHE A 110 -2.25 -9.09 8.95
CA PHE A 110 -2.87 -9.88 9.99
C PHE A 110 -1.85 -10.76 10.69
N SER A 111 -2.16 -11.10 11.92
CA SER A 111 -1.47 -12.10 12.73
C SER A 111 -2.51 -12.78 13.61
N VAL A 112 -2.67 -14.07 13.41
CA VAL A 112 -3.68 -14.88 14.11
C VAL A 112 -3.04 -16.13 14.68
N GLY A 113 -3.61 -16.62 15.76
CA GLY A 113 -3.15 -17.78 16.46
C GLY A 113 -4.25 -18.80 16.71
N ARG A 114 -3.84 -20.04 16.99
CA ARG A 114 -4.72 -21.14 17.37
C ARG A 114 -4.18 -21.85 18.60
N ARG A 115 -5.01 -21.95 19.62
CA ARG A 115 -4.70 -22.66 20.88
C ARG A 115 -5.15 -24.10 20.88
N LYS A 116 -6.09 -24.46 20.00
CA LYS A 116 -6.67 -25.79 19.99
C LYS A 116 -5.96 -26.69 18.99
N SER A 117 -5.67 -27.90 19.38
CA SER A 117 -5.18 -28.93 18.48
C SER A 117 -6.21 -29.24 17.39
N LEU A 118 -5.78 -29.84 16.31
CA LEU A 118 -6.64 -30.22 15.21
C LEU A 118 -6.22 -31.56 14.63
N HIS A 119 -7.19 -32.45 14.47
CA HIS A 119 -7.07 -33.71 13.74
C HIS A 119 -7.82 -33.62 12.41
N SER A 120 -7.28 -34.23 11.38
CA SER A 120 -7.99 -34.31 10.09
C SER A 120 -9.17 -35.29 10.20
N VAL A 121 -10.38 -34.73 10.22
CA VAL A 121 -11.63 -35.49 10.20
C VAL A 121 -12.10 -35.65 8.77
N GLU A 122 -12.02 -34.59 7.99
CA GLU A 122 -12.42 -34.52 6.60
C GLU A 122 -11.20 -34.53 5.68
N TYR A 123 -11.45 -34.82 4.40
CA TYR A 123 -10.39 -34.89 3.39
C TYR A 123 -9.63 -33.54 3.23
N TYR A 124 -10.35 -32.44 3.32
CA TYR A 124 -9.81 -31.06 3.32
C TYR A 124 -10.46 -30.27 4.43
N GLN A 125 -9.66 -29.74 5.31
CA GLN A 125 -10.14 -28.93 6.41
C GLN A 125 -9.36 -27.62 6.50
N ALA A 126 -10.10 -26.49 6.40
CA ALA A 126 -9.50 -25.19 6.64
C ALA A 126 -9.06 -25.05 8.09
N LEU A 127 -7.87 -24.52 8.31
CA LEU A 127 -7.37 -24.18 9.63
C LEU A 127 -8.02 -22.88 10.10
N VAL A 128 -8.91 -22.98 11.06
CA VAL A 128 -9.59 -21.86 11.71
C VAL A 128 -8.77 -21.44 12.94
N PHE A 129 -8.64 -20.14 13.16
CA PHE A 129 -7.89 -19.55 14.26
C PHE A 129 -8.85 -18.97 15.30
N ASP A 130 -8.41 -18.96 16.57
CA ASP A 130 -9.23 -18.52 17.70
C ASP A 130 -8.65 -17.30 18.44
N THR A 131 -7.45 -16.89 18.08
CA THR A 131 -6.74 -15.77 18.71
C THR A 131 -6.34 -14.75 17.65
N VAL A 132 -6.65 -13.47 17.88
CA VAL A 132 -6.23 -12.36 17.02
C VAL A 132 -5.15 -11.58 17.73
N PHE A 133 -4.00 -11.42 17.11
CA PHE A 133 -2.96 -10.48 17.54
C PHE A 133 -3.08 -9.17 16.77
N VAL A 134 -3.24 -9.26 15.46
CA VAL A 134 -3.47 -8.13 14.54
C VAL A 134 -4.43 -8.57 13.44
N ASN A 135 -5.38 -7.74 13.10
CA ASN A 135 -6.24 -7.94 11.91
C ASN A 135 -6.66 -6.57 11.37
N LEU A 136 -5.78 -5.98 10.59
CA LEU A 136 -5.96 -4.64 10.06
C LEU A 136 -7.08 -4.64 9.02
N HIS A 137 -8.06 -3.77 9.20
CA HIS A 137 -9.25 -3.64 8.36
C HIS A 137 -10.09 -4.92 8.21
N GLU A 138 -9.91 -5.88 9.14
CA GLU A 138 -10.66 -7.16 9.13
C GLU A 138 -10.46 -7.99 7.86
N HIS A 139 -9.29 -7.85 7.21
CA HIS A 139 -8.97 -8.58 5.99
C HIS A 139 -8.84 -10.09 6.20
N PHE A 140 -8.66 -10.55 7.44
CA PHE A 140 -8.68 -11.96 7.80
C PHE A 140 -10.02 -12.35 8.43
N ASN A 141 -10.72 -13.29 7.81
CA ASN A 141 -11.98 -13.82 8.33
C ASN A 141 -11.71 -14.97 9.31
N MET A 142 -11.90 -14.74 10.59
CA MET A 142 -11.65 -15.71 11.66
C MET A 142 -12.54 -16.94 11.58
N PHE A 143 -13.78 -16.79 11.11
CA PHE A 143 -14.74 -17.90 11.02
C PHE A 143 -14.41 -18.86 9.88
N LYS A 144 -13.87 -18.35 8.79
CA LYS A 144 -13.48 -19.15 7.62
C LYS A 144 -12.01 -19.56 7.65
N GLY A 145 -11.18 -18.91 8.48
CA GLY A 145 -9.73 -19.11 8.51
C GLY A 145 -9.03 -18.62 7.24
N LYS A 146 -9.58 -17.58 6.59
CA LYS A 146 -9.11 -17.09 5.29
C LYS A 146 -8.78 -15.60 5.32
N PHE A 147 -7.67 -15.26 4.71
CA PHE A 147 -7.34 -13.89 4.34
C PHE A 147 -7.96 -13.54 2.99
N TYR A 148 -8.50 -12.34 2.86
CA TYR A 148 -9.06 -11.78 1.62
C TYR A 148 -8.24 -10.56 1.18
N CYS A 149 -7.79 -10.57 -0.06
CA CYS A 149 -7.01 -9.48 -0.62
C CYS A 149 -7.92 -8.33 -1.06
N TYR A 150 -7.96 -7.24 -0.28
CA TYR A 150 -8.64 -5.99 -0.65
C TYR A 150 -7.68 -4.94 -1.21
N VAL A 151 -6.39 -5.15 -1.06
CA VAL A 151 -5.34 -4.28 -1.60
C VAL A 151 -4.44 -5.15 -2.48
N PRO A 152 -4.58 -5.10 -3.82
CA PRO A 152 -3.73 -5.89 -4.71
C PRO A 152 -2.25 -5.57 -4.52
N GLY A 153 -1.39 -6.58 -4.65
CA GLY A 153 0.05 -6.40 -4.52
C GLY A 153 0.79 -7.62 -4.00
N ILE A 154 2.05 -7.43 -3.68
CA ILE A 154 2.93 -8.48 -3.17
C ILE A 154 2.77 -8.59 -1.67
N TYR A 155 2.42 -9.79 -1.22
CA TYR A 155 2.24 -10.13 0.19
C TYR A 155 3.27 -11.15 0.65
N PHE A 156 3.72 -11.01 1.89
CA PHE A 156 4.46 -12.04 2.60
C PHE A 156 3.52 -12.79 3.53
N PHE A 157 3.61 -14.11 3.53
CA PHE A 157 2.89 -15.00 4.44
C PHE A 157 3.85 -15.91 5.16
N ASN A 158 3.55 -16.21 6.42
CA ASN A 158 4.28 -17.16 7.23
C ASN A 158 3.30 -17.99 8.08
N VAL A 159 3.49 -19.30 8.07
CA VAL A 159 2.74 -20.25 8.89
C VAL A 159 3.70 -20.97 9.80
N ASN A 160 3.42 -20.97 11.11
CA ASN A 160 4.11 -21.75 12.11
C ASN A 160 3.16 -22.77 12.71
N ILE A 161 3.61 -23.99 12.82
CA ILE A 161 2.82 -25.09 13.38
C ILE A 161 3.67 -25.89 14.36
N HIS A 162 3.00 -26.56 15.27
CA HIS A 162 3.61 -27.56 16.15
C HIS A 162 3.09 -28.94 15.74
N THR A 163 3.99 -29.87 15.48
CA THR A 163 3.62 -31.24 15.13
C THR A 163 3.09 -32.00 16.36
N TRP A 164 2.35 -33.06 16.12
CA TRP A 164 1.88 -33.94 17.21
C TRP A 164 2.66 -35.25 17.22
N ASN A 165 3.07 -35.71 18.41
CA ASN A 165 3.79 -36.95 18.55
C ASN A 165 3.04 -38.11 17.88
N PHE A 166 3.75 -38.93 17.14
CA PHE A 166 3.24 -40.12 16.44
C PHE A 166 2.18 -39.84 15.35
N LYS A 167 1.90 -38.58 15.06
CA LYS A 167 0.96 -38.18 14.01
C LYS A 167 1.70 -37.57 12.82
N GLU A 168 1.17 -37.81 11.63
CA GLU A 168 1.63 -37.11 10.43
C GLU A 168 1.13 -35.67 10.44
N THR A 169 1.95 -34.77 9.95
CA THR A 169 1.57 -33.37 9.75
C THR A 169 1.68 -33.04 8.29
N TYR A 170 0.57 -32.70 7.65
CA TYR A 170 0.52 -32.35 6.24
C TYR A 170 -0.47 -31.21 5.99
N LEU A 171 0.07 -30.01 5.79
CA LEU A 171 -0.71 -28.80 5.54
C LEU A 171 -0.30 -28.17 4.22
N HIS A 172 -1.25 -27.46 3.62
CA HIS A 172 -1.02 -26.63 2.46
C HIS A 172 -1.32 -25.18 2.79
N LEU A 173 -0.47 -24.29 2.37
CA LEU A 173 -0.85 -22.89 2.19
C LEU A 173 -1.46 -22.75 0.80
N MET A 174 -2.69 -22.31 0.78
CA MET A 174 -3.53 -22.19 -0.39
C MET A 174 -3.61 -20.75 -0.87
N HIS A 175 -3.57 -20.56 -2.17
CA HIS A 175 -3.97 -19.32 -2.85
C HIS A 175 -5.15 -19.65 -3.75
N ASN A 176 -6.31 -19.14 -3.40
CA ASN A 176 -7.59 -19.57 -3.94
C ASN A 176 -7.73 -21.10 -3.81
N ASP A 177 -7.90 -21.81 -4.90
CA ASP A 177 -8.05 -23.26 -4.94
C ASP A 177 -6.74 -24.02 -5.21
N LYS A 178 -5.59 -23.29 -5.30
CA LYS A 178 -4.30 -23.88 -5.63
C LYS A 178 -3.38 -23.90 -4.42
N GLU A 179 -2.76 -25.05 -4.16
CA GLU A 179 -1.67 -25.17 -3.21
C GLU A 179 -0.42 -24.44 -3.71
N LYS A 180 0.24 -23.71 -2.82
CA LYS A 180 1.47 -22.97 -3.11
C LYS A 180 2.68 -23.55 -2.39
N VAL A 181 2.53 -23.82 -1.10
CA VAL A 181 3.58 -24.41 -0.28
C VAL A 181 3.00 -25.46 0.64
N ILE A 182 3.85 -26.42 1.00
CA ILE A 182 3.52 -27.59 1.81
C ILE A 182 4.32 -27.52 3.11
N LEU A 183 3.66 -27.77 4.23
CA LEU A 183 4.29 -28.08 5.51
C LEU A 183 4.07 -29.57 5.76
N TYR A 184 5.16 -30.32 5.83
CA TYR A 184 5.11 -31.76 6.00
C TYR A 184 6.09 -32.24 7.07
N ALA A 185 5.60 -33.07 7.98
CA ALA A 185 6.43 -33.80 8.90
C ALA A 185 5.94 -35.25 9.04
N GLN A 186 6.88 -36.16 9.02
CA GLN A 186 6.61 -37.56 9.29
C GLN A 186 6.29 -37.78 10.79
N PRO A 187 5.51 -38.83 11.10
CA PRO A 187 5.31 -39.24 12.49
C PRO A 187 6.64 -39.41 13.22
N SER A 188 6.76 -38.82 14.38
CA SER A 188 7.94 -38.84 15.22
C SER A 188 7.54 -38.98 16.70
N GLU A 189 8.42 -39.54 17.51
CA GLU A 189 8.26 -39.56 18.96
C GLU A 189 8.34 -38.16 19.59
N ARG A 190 8.99 -37.21 18.88
CA ARG A 190 9.18 -35.86 19.37
C ARG A 190 8.39 -34.90 18.47
N SER A 191 7.61 -34.04 19.07
CA SER A 191 7.02 -32.91 18.40
C SER A 191 8.05 -31.81 18.17
N ILE A 192 7.90 -31.10 17.09
CA ILE A 192 8.76 -29.99 16.68
C ILE A 192 7.92 -28.82 16.16
N MET A 193 8.50 -27.63 16.25
CA MET A 193 7.95 -26.46 15.52
C MET A 193 8.42 -26.49 14.08
N GLN A 194 7.49 -26.26 13.17
CA GLN A 194 7.79 -26.08 11.76
C GLN A 194 7.25 -24.74 11.26
N SER A 195 7.98 -24.16 10.35
CA SER A 195 7.63 -22.87 9.75
C SER A 195 7.80 -22.92 8.24
N GLN A 196 6.90 -22.30 7.53
CA GLN A 196 7.00 -22.10 6.10
C GLN A 196 6.53 -20.69 5.72
N SER A 197 7.26 -20.05 4.82
CA SER A 197 6.93 -18.72 4.34
C SER A 197 6.94 -18.65 2.82
N VAL A 198 6.19 -17.69 2.27
CA VAL A 198 6.09 -17.45 0.84
C VAL A 198 5.71 -16.00 0.57
N MET A 199 6.16 -15.48 -0.57
CA MET A 199 5.64 -14.25 -1.15
C MET A 199 4.70 -14.59 -2.29
N LEU A 200 3.53 -13.95 -2.33
CA LEU A 200 2.53 -14.11 -3.37
C LEU A 200 2.15 -12.74 -3.92
N ASP A 201 2.01 -12.68 -5.22
CA ASP A 201 1.35 -11.56 -5.91
C ASP A 201 -0.15 -11.84 -5.94
N LEU A 202 -0.93 -10.97 -5.31
CA LEU A 202 -2.36 -11.15 -5.12
C LEU A 202 -3.15 -10.08 -5.87
N ALA A 203 -4.16 -10.55 -6.58
CA ALA A 203 -5.20 -9.72 -7.17
C ALA A 203 -6.30 -9.37 -6.15
N LEU A 204 -7.15 -8.42 -6.51
CA LEU A 204 -8.33 -8.08 -5.69
C LEU A 204 -9.25 -9.30 -5.54
N ASN A 205 -9.69 -9.57 -4.32
CA ASN A 205 -10.53 -10.70 -3.90
C ASN A 205 -9.83 -12.07 -3.91
N ASP A 206 -8.53 -12.14 -4.12
CA ASP A 206 -7.82 -13.40 -3.89
C ASP A 206 -7.89 -13.82 -2.42
N GLU A 207 -7.94 -15.12 -2.19
CA GLU A 207 -8.00 -15.74 -0.87
C GLU A 207 -6.69 -16.47 -0.56
N VAL A 208 -6.17 -16.31 0.67
CA VAL A 208 -5.04 -17.09 1.17
C VAL A 208 -5.43 -17.73 2.50
N TRP A 209 -5.19 -19.05 2.60
CA TRP A 209 -5.61 -19.83 3.75
C TRP A 209 -4.78 -21.08 3.93
N VAL A 210 -4.87 -21.70 5.09
CA VAL A 210 -4.15 -22.92 5.41
C VAL A 210 -5.13 -24.09 5.46
N ARG A 211 -4.74 -25.18 4.84
CA ARG A 211 -5.54 -26.38 4.73
C ARG A 211 -4.83 -27.56 5.43
N LEU A 212 -5.49 -28.21 6.38
CA LEU A 212 -5.07 -29.52 6.86
C LEU A 212 -5.57 -30.58 5.89
N TYR A 213 -4.65 -31.38 5.38
CA TYR A 213 -4.94 -32.41 4.37
C TYR A 213 -5.04 -33.78 5.02
N LYS A 214 -6.06 -34.54 4.70
CA LYS A 214 -6.20 -35.93 5.13
C LYS A 214 -5.72 -36.86 4.01
N ARG A 215 -4.77 -37.71 4.35
CA ARG A 215 -4.35 -38.83 3.54
C ARG A 215 -4.83 -40.15 4.15
N GLU A 216 -4.17 -41.24 3.83
CA GLU A 216 -4.42 -42.57 4.43
C GLU A 216 -4.17 -42.56 5.93
N ARG A 217 -3.19 -41.77 6.39
CA ARG A 217 -2.90 -41.57 7.79
C ARG A 217 -3.57 -40.33 8.34
N GLU A 218 -3.87 -40.39 9.64
CA GLU A 218 -4.36 -39.22 10.34
C GLU A 218 -3.30 -38.12 10.39
N ASN A 219 -3.66 -36.95 9.89
CA ASN A 219 -2.88 -35.74 10.05
C ASN A 219 -3.35 -34.96 11.26
N ALA A 220 -2.41 -34.45 12.03
CA ALA A 220 -2.72 -33.67 13.21
C ALA A 220 -1.69 -32.59 13.46
N ILE A 221 -2.13 -31.52 14.12
CA ILE A 221 -1.30 -30.46 14.65
C ILE A 221 -1.65 -30.28 16.12
N TYR A 222 -0.61 -30.05 16.92
CA TYR A 222 -0.76 -29.90 18.36
C TYR A 222 -0.85 -28.43 18.76
N SER A 223 -1.73 -28.17 19.68
CA SER A 223 -1.74 -26.98 20.53
C SER A 223 -2.44 -27.33 21.82
N ASP A 224 -2.20 -26.61 22.89
CA ASP A 224 -2.97 -26.72 24.12
C ASP A 224 -3.86 -25.51 24.30
N ASP A 225 -4.77 -25.55 25.22
CA ASP A 225 -5.74 -24.46 25.44
C ASP A 225 -5.12 -23.23 26.13
N VAL A 226 -3.85 -23.29 26.50
CA VAL A 226 -3.14 -22.23 27.23
C VAL A 226 -2.26 -21.41 26.29
N ASP A 227 -1.37 -22.09 25.57
CA ASP A 227 -0.35 -21.45 24.74
C ASP A 227 -0.70 -21.46 23.26
N VAL A 228 -0.21 -20.44 22.53
CA VAL A 228 -0.39 -20.36 21.09
C VAL A 228 0.82 -20.95 20.39
N TYR A 229 0.73 -22.20 19.97
CA TYR A 229 1.79 -22.84 19.20
C TYR A 229 1.64 -22.67 17.69
N ILE A 230 0.43 -22.39 17.22
CA ILE A 230 0.11 -22.32 15.81
C ILE A 230 -0.21 -20.88 15.47
N THR A 231 0.51 -20.31 14.50
CA THR A 231 0.28 -18.93 14.03
C THR A 231 0.24 -18.84 12.51
N PHE A 232 -0.55 -17.92 12.02
CA PHE A 232 -0.56 -17.55 10.62
C PHE A 232 -0.50 -16.03 10.50
N ASN A 233 0.47 -15.56 9.73
CA ASN A 233 0.78 -14.15 9.60
C ASN A 233 0.84 -13.77 8.13
N GLY A 234 0.41 -12.55 7.81
CA GLY A 234 0.55 -12.01 6.47
C GLY A 234 0.53 -10.49 6.49
N TYR A 235 1.29 -9.88 5.57
CA TYR A 235 1.28 -8.44 5.40
C TYR A 235 1.66 -8.04 3.99
N LEU A 236 1.16 -6.87 3.60
CA LEU A 236 1.47 -6.25 2.31
C LEU A 236 2.92 -5.74 2.32
N VAL A 237 3.72 -6.24 1.39
CA VAL A 237 5.12 -5.81 1.16
C VAL A 237 5.15 -4.61 0.22
N ALA A 238 4.43 -4.71 -0.89
CA ALA A 238 4.34 -3.64 -1.87
C ALA A 238 2.95 -3.66 -2.53
N PRO A 239 2.24 -2.52 -2.61
CA PRO A 239 1.00 -2.45 -3.37
C PRO A 239 1.28 -2.63 -4.86
N GLY A 240 0.34 -3.27 -5.56
CA GLY A 240 0.39 -3.41 -7.01
C GLY A 240 0.34 -2.03 -7.69
N ILE A 241 1.04 -1.91 -8.80
CA ILE A 241 0.97 -0.71 -9.63
C ILE A 241 -0.38 -0.78 -10.38
N GLN A 242 -1.29 0.11 -10.03
CA GLN A 242 -2.56 0.29 -10.75
C GLN A 242 -2.36 1.16 -12.00
#